data_2bc8970d6b2faf2a1068aca99ae40203
#
_entry.id   2bc8970d6b2faf2a1068aca99ae40203
#
_cell.length_a   1.000
_cell.length_b   1.000
_cell.length_c   1.000
_cell.angle_alpha   90.00
_cell.angle_beta   90.00
_cell.angle_gamma   90.00
#
_symmetry.space_group_name_H-M   'P 1'
#
loop_
_entity.id
_entity.type
_entity.pdbx_description
1 polymer ?
#
loop_
_entity_poly.entity_id
_entity_poly.type
_entity_poly.pdbx_seq_one_letter_code
_entity_poly.pdbx_strand_id
1 'polypeptide(L)'
;MIQISVKSTEVRNQRGTAKASGKPYDMNFQTVWAHTSDRNGNPNPYPEKVEVVLEKNDQGQALFYPLGEYTLSSSSIYVDRGGNLTISPKLVAFKPKPAPAA
;
A
#
# COMPACT_ATOMS: atom_id res chain seq x y z
N MET A 1 2.74 1.57 14.44
CA MET A 1 1.69 1.50 13.40
C MET A 1 1.95 2.59 12.38
N ILE A 2 1.98 2.23 11.12
CA ILE A 2 2.29 3.19 10.04
C ILE A 2 0.98 3.72 9.48
N GLN A 3 0.79 5.04 9.57
CA GLN A 3 -0.40 5.70 9.04
C GLN A 3 -0.19 6.01 7.56
N ILE A 4 -1.21 5.71 6.75
CA ILE A 4 -1.20 5.96 5.31
C ILE A 4 -2.40 6.85 4.99
N SER A 5 -2.16 7.95 4.31
CA SER A 5 -3.23 8.87 3.89
C SER A 5 -3.50 8.70 2.41
N VAL A 6 -4.75 8.44 2.05
CA VAL A 6 -5.19 8.37 0.66
C VAL A 6 -5.85 9.70 0.31
N LYS A 7 -5.18 10.48 -0.53
CA LYS A 7 -5.63 11.82 -0.93
C LYS A 7 -6.18 11.86 -2.35
N SER A 8 -6.01 10.79 -3.12
CA SER A 8 -6.49 10.69 -4.49
C SER A 8 -6.85 9.25 -4.81
N THR A 9 -7.95 9.07 -5.54
CA THR A 9 -8.36 7.74 -6.02
C THR A 9 -7.88 7.48 -7.43
N GLU A 10 -6.99 8.31 -7.95
CA GLU A 10 -6.45 8.15 -9.30
C GLU A 10 -5.59 6.90 -9.39
N VAL A 11 -5.82 6.10 -10.41
CA VAL A 11 -5.10 4.83 -10.62
C VAL A 11 -4.21 4.96 -11.84
N ARG A 12 -2.93 4.62 -11.66
CA ARG A 12 -1.96 4.56 -12.76
C ARG A 12 -1.87 3.11 -13.24
N ASN A 13 -2.10 2.90 -14.51
CA ASN A 13 -1.99 1.58 -15.12
C ASN A 13 -0.65 1.45 -15.85
N GLN A 14 0.01 0.32 -15.68
CA GLN A 14 1.23 -0.01 -16.40
C GLN A 14 1.09 -1.38 -17.01
N ARG A 15 1.18 -1.44 -18.34
CA ARG A 15 1.13 -2.68 -19.10
C ARG A 15 2.41 -2.90 -19.85
N GLY A 16 2.76 -4.15 -20.07
CA GLY A 16 3.96 -4.48 -20.82
C GLY A 16 4.18 -5.98 -20.84
N THR A 17 5.38 -6.35 -21.30
CA THR A 17 5.81 -7.74 -21.33
C THR A 17 7.10 -7.85 -20.52
N ALA A 18 7.13 -8.77 -19.56
CA ALA A 18 8.29 -8.99 -18.73
C ALA A 18 9.42 -9.56 -19.58
N LYS A 19 10.59 -8.92 -19.58
CA LYS A 19 11.73 -9.34 -20.42
C LYS A 19 12.25 -10.72 -20.05
N ALA A 20 12.20 -11.07 -18.76
CA ALA A 20 12.75 -12.32 -18.28
C ALA A 20 11.86 -13.53 -18.60
N SER A 21 10.54 -13.37 -18.55
CA SER A 21 9.60 -14.49 -18.73
C SER A 21 8.81 -14.42 -20.03
N GLY A 22 8.83 -13.27 -20.72
CA GLY A 22 8.02 -13.06 -21.91
C GLY A 22 6.53 -12.97 -21.65
N LYS A 23 6.10 -12.99 -20.39
CA LYS A 23 4.70 -12.94 -20.04
C LYS A 23 4.19 -11.50 -19.97
N PRO A 24 2.96 -11.25 -20.47
CA PRO A 24 2.37 -9.93 -20.34
C PRO A 24 2.03 -9.64 -18.90
N TYR A 25 2.15 -8.39 -18.51
CA TYR A 25 1.71 -7.92 -17.19
C TYR A 25 0.81 -6.70 -17.33
N ASP A 26 -0.07 -6.55 -16.38
CA ASP A 26 -1.00 -5.42 -16.31
C ASP A 26 -1.15 -5.07 -14.83
N MET A 27 -0.51 -4.00 -14.41
CA MET A 27 -0.46 -3.59 -13.02
C MET A 27 -1.10 -2.23 -12.83
N ASN A 28 -1.81 -2.07 -11.74
CA ASN A 28 -2.43 -0.81 -11.36
C ASN A 28 -1.82 -0.32 -10.06
N PHE A 29 -1.55 0.98 -10.01
CA PHE A 29 -0.92 1.61 -8.86
C PHE A 29 -1.75 2.79 -8.39
N GLN A 30 -1.77 3.01 -7.09
CA GLN A 30 -2.40 4.18 -6.50
C GLN A 30 -1.38 4.90 -5.65
N THR A 31 -1.33 6.24 -5.79
CA THR A 31 -0.45 7.06 -4.97
C THR A 31 -1.07 7.29 -3.61
N VAL A 32 -0.28 7.06 -2.56
CA VAL A 32 -0.68 7.29 -1.18
C VAL A 32 0.44 8.04 -0.45
N TRP A 33 0.14 8.56 0.71
CA TRP A 33 1.09 9.31 1.53
C TRP A 33 1.38 8.55 2.81
N ALA A 34 2.62 8.10 2.99
CA ALA A 34 3.04 7.33 4.14
C ALA A 34 3.66 8.24 5.20
N HIS A 35 3.14 8.16 6.41
CA HIS A 35 3.69 8.87 7.56
C HIS A 35 4.76 8.00 8.19
N THR A 36 6.01 8.32 7.90
CA THR A 36 7.15 7.50 8.29
C THR A 36 7.95 8.15 9.41
N SER A 37 8.90 7.39 9.96
CA SER A 37 9.83 7.87 10.98
C SER A 37 11.25 7.76 10.46
N ASP A 38 12.16 8.57 11.02
CA ASP A 38 13.58 8.48 10.68
C ASP A 38 14.24 7.29 11.39
N ARG A 39 15.55 7.14 11.22
CA ARG A 39 16.31 6.02 11.82
C ARG A 39 16.29 6.03 13.34
N ASN A 40 16.08 7.19 13.95
CA ASN A 40 16.05 7.34 15.39
C ASN A 40 14.65 7.15 15.98
N GLY A 41 13.66 6.86 15.12
CA GLY A 41 12.29 6.65 15.56
C GLY A 41 11.48 7.92 15.69
N ASN A 42 12.03 9.08 15.28
CA ASN A 42 11.30 10.34 15.31
C ASN A 42 10.42 10.46 14.06
N PRO A 43 9.15 10.90 14.22
CA PRO A 43 8.29 11.05 13.05
C PRO A 43 8.83 12.10 12.10
N ASN A 44 8.81 11.77 10.80
CA ASN A 44 9.18 12.73 9.78
C ASN A 44 8.14 13.85 9.71
N PRO A 45 8.56 15.12 9.52
CA PRO A 45 7.62 16.23 9.52
C PRO A 45 6.65 16.24 8.34
N TYR A 46 7.02 15.55 7.26
CA TYR A 46 6.18 15.46 6.06
C TYR A 46 5.98 14.02 5.64
N PRO A 47 4.77 13.66 5.19
CA PRO A 47 4.55 12.31 4.67
C PRO A 47 5.30 12.12 3.35
N GLU A 48 5.66 10.87 3.06
CA GLU A 48 6.33 10.51 1.83
C GLU A 48 5.32 9.98 0.82
N LYS A 49 5.47 10.43 -0.42
CA LYS A 49 4.64 9.96 -1.52
C LYS A 49 5.12 8.59 -1.97
N VAL A 50 4.23 7.61 -1.94
CA VAL A 50 4.57 6.25 -2.37
C VAL A 50 3.44 5.71 -3.25
N GLU A 51 3.76 4.69 -4.05
CA GLU A 51 2.75 3.98 -4.83
C GLU A 51 2.54 2.59 -4.28
N VAL A 52 1.29 2.16 -4.22
CA VAL A 52 0.93 0.81 -3.83
C VAL A 52 0.32 0.07 -5.01
N VAL A 53 0.64 -1.22 -5.13
CA VAL A 53 0.07 -2.07 -6.17
C VAL A 53 -1.34 -2.47 -5.77
N LEU A 54 -2.29 -2.29 -6.68
CA LEU A 54 -3.69 -2.61 -6.43
C LEU A 54 -4.00 -4.04 -6.89
N GLU A 55 -4.81 -4.72 -6.10
CA GLU A 55 -5.34 -6.02 -6.49
C GLU A 55 -6.50 -5.81 -7.46
N LYS A 56 -6.83 -6.86 -8.21
CA LYS A 56 -7.95 -6.84 -9.14
C LYS A 56 -9.08 -7.71 -8.60
N ASN A 57 -10.32 -7.31 -8.88
CA ASN A 57 -11.46 -8.14 -8.57
C ASN A 57 -11.64 -9.22 -9.66
N ASP A 58 -12.66 -10.07 -9.53
CA ASP A 58 -12.92 -11.16 -10.47
C ASP A 58 -13.21 -10.67 -11.89
N GLN A 59 -13.58 -9.40 -12.04
CA GLN A 59 -13.88 -8.79 -13.33
C GLN A 59 -12.66 -8.08 -13.94
N GLY A 60 -11.50 -8.19 -13.29
CA GLY A 60 -10.27 -7.54 -13.75
C GLY A 60 -10.17 -6.06 -13.44
N GLN A 61 -11.05 -5.52 -12.64
CA GLN A 61 -11.04 -4.11 -12.26
C GLN A 61 -10.13 -3.90 -11.05
N ALA A 62 -9.38 -2.80 -11.06
CA ALA A 62 -8.51 -2.46 -9.95
C ALA A 62 -9.32 -2.09 -8.70
N LEU A 63 -8.95 -2.67 -7.58
CA LEU A 63 -9.57 -2.39 -6.29
C LEU A 63 -8.83 -1.22 -5.64
N PHE A 64 -9.22 0.00 -6.00
CA PHE A 64 -8.58 1.19 -5.43
C PHE A 64 -9.10 1.48 -4.02
N TYR A 65 -8.29 2.22 -3.27
CA TYR A 65 -8.65 2.61 -1.91
C TYR A 65 -9.37 3.95 -1.92
N PRO A 66 -10.56 4.06 -1.31
CA PRO A 66 -11.24 5.34 -1.17
C PRO A 66 -10.43 6.35 -0.36
N LEU A 67 -10.76 7.63 -0.52
CA LEU A 67 -10.11 8.69 0.26
C LEU A 67 -10.29 8.43 1.76
N GLY A 68 -9.22 8.62 2.52
CA GLY A 68 -9.27 8.45 3.97
C GLY A 68 -7.93 8.08 4.56
N GLU A 69 -7.97 7.66 5.80
CA GLU A 69 -6.78 7.25 6.54
C GLU A 69 -6.75 5.73 6.69
N TYR A 70 -5.55 5.17 6.55
CA TYR A 70 -5.34 3.73 6.56
C TYR A 70 -4.10 3.39 7.37
N THR A 71 -3.93 2.11 7.66
CA THR A 71 -2.71 1.55 8.21
C THR A 71 -2.29 0.36 7.35
N LEU A 72 -1.03 -0.06 7.50
CA LEU A 72 -0.58 -1.26 6.82
C LEU A 72 -1.18 -2.49 7.50
N SER A 73 -1.76 -3.37 6.70
CA SER A 73 -2.22 -4.67 7.16
C SER A 73 -1.03 -5.54 7.57
N SER A 74 -1.23 -6.44 8.52
CA SER A 74 -0.19 -7.42 8.87
C SER A 74 0.17 -8.33 7.71
N SER A 75 -0.74 -8.54 6.77
CA SER A 75 -0.48 -9.31 5.55
C SER A 75 0.44 -8.58 4.56
N SER A 76 0.76 -7.32 4.83
CA SER A 76 1.71 -6.57 4.01
C SER A 76 3.14 -7.08 4.16
N ILE A 77 3.44 -7.77 5.26
CA ILE A 77 4.78 -8.25 5.57
C ILE A 77 4.85 -9.75 5.33
N TYR A 78 5.84 -10.19 4.55
CA TYR A 78 6.00 -11.60 4.26
C TYR A 78 7.48 -11.93 4.10
N VAL A 79 7.78 -13.22 4.16
CA VAL A 79 9.14 -13.74 3.94
C VAL A 79 9.21 -14.26 2.51
N ASP A 80 10.16 -13.76 1.72
CA ASP A 80 10.32 -14.18 0.33
C ASP A 80 11.07 -15.51 0.24
N ARG A 81 11.30 -15.99 -1.00
CA ARG A 81 11.96 -17.28 -1.24
C ARG A 81 13.39 -17.31 -0.74
N GLY A 82 14.05 -16.16 -0.65
CA GLY A 82 15.41 -16.07 -0.17
C GLY A 82 15.51 -15.95 1.35
N GLY A 83 14.39 -16.03 2.07
CA GLY A 83 14.36 -15.89 3.53
C GLY A 83 14.44 -14.45 4.00
N ASN A 84 14.20 -13.47 3.14
CA ASN A 84 14.27 -12.06 3.48
C ASN A 84 12.89 -11.51 3.81
N LEU A 85 12.85 -10.64 4.81
CA LEU A 85 11.62 -9.95 5.17
C LEU A 85 11.30 -8.91 4.09
N THR A 86 10.12 -9.00 3.51
CA THR A 86 9.71 -8.16 2.39
C THR A 86 8.36 -7.53 2.67
N ILE A 87 8.12 -6.35 2.10
CA ILE A 87 6.88 -5.62 2.28
C ILE A 87 6.18 -5.46 0.93
N SER A 88 4.91 -5.90 0.88
CA SER A 88 4.00 -5.61 -0.21
C SER A 88 2.81 -4.88 0.39
N PRO A 89 2.75 -3.55 0.30
CA PRO A 89 1.78 -2.78 1.08
C PRO A 89 0.33 -3.13 0.75
N LYS A 90 -0.40 -3.48 1.79
CA LYS A 90 -1.85 -3.67 1.74
C LYS A 90 -2.46 -2.83 2.83
N LEU A 91 -3.44 -2.01 2.47
CA LEU A 91 -4.01 -1.03 3.38
C LEU A 91 -5.30 -1.54 3.99
N VAL A 92 -5.48 -1.23 5.28
CA VAL A 92 -6.74 -1.45 5.97
C VAL A 92 -7.19 -0.13 6.56
N ALA A 93 -8.51 0.07 6.60
CA ALA A 93 -9.06 1.33 7.09
C ALA A 93 -8.63 1.57 8.53
N PHE A 94 -8.12 2.77 8.77
CA PHE A 94 -7.77 3.18 10.11
C PHE A 94 -9.05 3.56 10.85
N LYS A 95 -9.42 2.71 11.81
CA LYS A 95 -10.50 3.04 12.72
C LYS A 95 -9.85 3.41 14.04
N PRO A 96 -9.91 4.69 14.43
CA PRO A 96 -9.51 5.01 15.79
C PRO A 96 -10.36 4.16 16.71
N LYS A 97 -9.70 3.45 17.63
CA LYS A 97 -10.43 2.70 18.63
C LYS A 97 -11.42 3.65 19.27
N PRO A 98 -12.73 3.34 19.26
CA PRO A 98 -13.63 4.11 20.08
C PRO A 98 -13.06 4.06 21.49
N ALA A 99 -13.03 5.21 22.14
CA ALA A 99 -12.63 5.27 23.53
C ALA A 99 -13.28 4.08 24.22
N PRO A 100 -12.50 3.24 24.95
CA PRO A 100 -13.10 2.07 25.56
C PRO A 100 -14.30 2.54 26.35
N ALA A 101 -15.44 1.99 25.98
CA ALA A 101 -16.62 2.21 26.79
C ALA A 101 -16.20 1.80 28.19
N ALA A 102 -16.09 2.79 29.01
CA ALA A 102 -15.67 2.57 30.37
C ALA A 102 -16.58 1.51 30.99
#